data_fe062f12ebd654204a2f5c0fa8fcd2c3
#
_entry.id   fe062f12ebd654204a2f5c0fa8fcd2c3
#
_cell.length_a   1.000
_cell.length_b   1.000
_cell.length_c   1.000
_cell.angle_alpha   90.00
_cell.angle_beta   90.00
_cell.angle_gamma   90.00
#
_symmetry.space_group_name_H-M   'P 1'
#
loop_
_entity.id
_entity.type
_entity.pdbx_description
1 polymer ?
#
loop_
_entity_poly.entity_id
_entity_poly.type
_entity_poly.pdbx_seq_one_letter_code
_entity_poly.pdbx_strand_id
1 'polypeptide(L)'
;KALLRLDSSIRPVTLKRQGMGYHETFPDQQTASSSLNFASASAIRNALKSGFGTNEILGELPDNAALVLETAVNKNEFLLEDDFSLLLQYCLLNETPESLISYADMSKDLAARICNQINHFENFTQFTELLKTKELTYTRIQRALLHTILKIREQPKEIPYARVLGFRK
;
A
#
# COMPACT_ATOMS: atom_id res chain seq x y z
N LYS A 1 8.59 20.95 13.42
CA LYS A 1 10.08 21.08 13.37
C LYS A 1 10.58 21.41 11.95
N ALA A 2 10.13 20.73 10.88
CA ALA A 2 10.57 21.00 9.50
C ALA A 2 10.23 22.44 9.05
N LEU A 3 8.98 22.87 9.24
CA LEU A 3 8.52 24.22 8.88
C LEU A 3 9.34 25.32 9.59
N LEU A 4 9.70 25.10 10.87
CA LEU A 4 10.54 26.03 11.63
C LEU A 4 11.99 26.07 11.13
N ARG A 5 12.53 24.94 10.63
CA ARG A 5 13.88 24.89 10.07
C ARG A 5 13.99 25.57 8.71
N LEU A 6 12.89 25.53 7.96
CA LEU A 6 12.81 26.09 6.61
C LEU A 6 12.30 27.54 6.60
N ASP A 7 12.05 28.13 7.78
CA ASP A 7 11.43 29.45 7.93
C ASP A 7 10.21 29.61 7.01
N SER A 8 9.36 28.57 6.99
CA SER A 8 8.25 28.46 6.05
C SER A 8 7.03 29.24 6.54
N SER A 9 6.39 29.98 5.64
CA SER A 9 5.11 30.65 5.89
C SER A 9 3.91 29.71 5.96
N ILE A 10 4.08 28.41 5.70
CA ILE A 10 3.02 27.39 5.76
C ILE A 10 2.56 27.23 7.21
N ARG A 11 1.27 27.42 7.44
CA ARG A 11 0.64 27.18 8.74
C ARG A 11 0.12 25.76 8.82
N PRO A 12 0.63 24.92 9.75
CA PRO A 12 0.10 23.57 9.95
C PRO A 12 -1.29 23.65 10.59
N VAL A 13 -2.24 22.94 10.00
CA VAL A 13 -3.59 22.75 10.53
C VAL A 13 -3.81 21.29 10.78
N THR A 14 -4.28 20.92 11.97
CA THR A 14 -4.61 19.54 12.31
C THR A 14 -6.12 19.33 12.26
N LEU A 15 -6.53 18.24 11.64
CA LEU A 15 -7.91 17.75 11.67
C LEU A 15 -7.97 16.50 12.53
N LYS A 16 -8.90 16.47 13.50
CA LYS A 16 -9.15 15.27 14.29
C LYS A 16 -9.83 14.24 13.38
N ARG A 17 -9.23 13.07 13.25
CA ARG A 17 -9.82 11.95 12.50
C ARG A 17 -11.09 11.48 13.21
N GLN A 18 -12.16 11.27 12.44
CA GLN A 18 -13.37 10.60 12.87
C GLN A 18 -13.42 9.20 12.24
N GLY A 19 -13.92 8.20 12.96
CA GLY A 19 -14.03 6.82 12.49
C GLY A 19 -12.95 5.89 13.03
N MET A 20 -12.86 4.70 12.45
CA MET A 20 -12.00 3.60 12.90
C MET A 20 -10.53 3.96 12.96
N GLY A 21 -9.81 3.43 13.94
CA GLY A 21 -8.36 3.54 14.09
C GLY A 21 -7.60 2.86 12.94
N TYR A 22 -6.30 3.16 12.85
CA TYR A 22 -5.46 2.71 11.72
C TYR A 22 -5.25 1.19 11.65
N HIS A 23 -5.43 0.49 12.79
CA HIS A 23 -5.20 -0.95 12.95
C HIS A 23 -6.47 -1.72 13.31
N GLU A 24 -7.62 -1.07 13.30
CA GLU A 24 -8.88 -1.74 13.60
C GLU A 24 -9.35 -2.51 12.36
N THR A 25 -9.76 -3.76 12.59
CA THR A 25 -10.43 -4.61 11.61
C THR A 25 -11.92 -4.29 11.56
N PHE A 26 -12.62 -4.72 10.50
CA PHE A 26 -14.08 -4.62 10.46
C PHE A 26 -14.68 -5.24 11.71
N PRO A 27 -15.61 -4.54 12.40
CA PRO A 27 -16.29 -5.12 13.55
C PRO A 27 -17.14 -6.30 13.10
N ASP A 28 -17.10 -7.39 13.87
CA ASP A 28 -18.10 -8.45 13.74
C ASP A 28 -19.50 -7.85 13.90
N GLN A 29 -20.46 -8.32 13.13
CA GLN A 29 -21.84 -7.80 12.98
C GLN A 29 -22.60 -7.54 14.30
N GLN A 30 -22.07 -7.92 15.44
CA GLN A 30 -22.76 -7.83 16.74
C GLN A 30 -22.46 -6.55 17.57
N THR A 31 -21.53 -5.69 17.13
CA THR A 31 -21.11 -4.49 17.87
C THR A 31 -21.33 -3.16 17.14
N ALA A 32 -22.16 -3.14 16.12
CA ALA A 32 -22.52 -1.92 15.40
C ALA A 32 -23.36 -0.98 16.26
N SER A 33 -22.71 -0.24 17.15
CA SER A 33 -23.31 0.93 17.80
C SER A 33 -23.30 2.10 16.81
N SER A 34 -24.44 2.66 16.59
CA SER A 34 -24.88 3.72 15.70
C SER A 34 -24.08 5.05 15.77
N SER A 35 -22.84 5.05 15.35
CA SER A 35 -22.13 6.27 15.00
C SER A 35 -21.53 6.08 13.60
N LEU A 36 -21.60 7.11 12.76
CA LEU A 36 -20.99 7.15 11.41
C LEU A 36 -19.49 6.86 11.50
N ASN A 37 -19.12 5.59 11.59
CA ASN A 37 -17.74 5.13 11.67
C ASN A 37 -17.32 4.70 10.26
N PHE A 38 -16.69 5.63 9.53
CA PHE A 38 -16.08 5.30 8.25
C PHE A 38 -14.93 4.32 8.45
N ALA A 39 -14.92 3.26 7.65
CA ALA A 39 -13.83 2.30 7.64
C ALA A 39 -12.49 2.93 7.23
N SER A 40 -11.40 2.41 7.77
CA SER A 40 -10.08 2.82 7.31
C SER A 40 -9.77 2.20 5.94
N ALA A 41 -8.94 2.86 5.13
CA ALA A 41 -8.50 2.32 3.83
C ALA A 41 -7.82 0.95 3.97
N SER A 42 -7.16 0.67 5.10
CA SER A 42 -6.56 -0.64 5.39
C SER A 42 -7.64 -1.69 5.69
N ALA A 43 -8.68 -1.33 6.43
CA ALA A 43 -9.81 -2.23 6.71
C ALA A 43 -10.53 -2.60 5.40
N ILE A 44 -10.79 -1.62 4.53
CA ILE A 44 -11.43 -1.87 3.23
C ILE A 44 -10.60 -2.83 2.38
N ARG A 45 -9.28 -2.60 2.26
CA ARG A 45 -8.40 -3.49 1.49
C ARG A 45 -8.35 -4.91 2.06
N ASN A 46 -8.29 -5.05 3.38
CA ASN A 46 -8.31 -6.35 4.04
C ASN A 46 -9.64 -7.07 3.81
N ALA A 47 -10.76 -6.37 3.89
CA ALA A 47 -12.07 -6.94 3.62
C ALA A 47 -12.19 -7.42 2.16
N LEU A 48 -11.72 -6.63 1.18
CA LEU A 48 -11.67 -7.04 -0.23
C LEU A 48 -10.81 -8.29 -0.43
N LYS A 49 -9.63 -8.36 0.23
CA LYS A 49 -8.75 -9.55 0.18
C LYS A 49 -9.39 -10.78 0.79
N SER A 50 -10.17 -10.62 1.85
CA SER A 50 -10.80 -11.73 2.58
C SER A 50 -12.11 -12.20 1.93
N GLY A 51 -12.54 -11.59 0.81
CA GLY A 51 -13.78 -11.94 0.14
C GLY A 51 -15.05 -11.53 0.91
N PHE A 52 -14.94 -10.55 1.80
CA PHE A 52 -16.12 -9.98 2.47
C PHE A 52 -17.13 -9.47 1.44
N GLY A 53 -18.42 -9.63 1.74
CA GLY A 53 -19.49 -9.17 0.87
C GLY A 53 -19.36 -7.67 0.58
N THR A 54 -19.44 -7.30 -0.69
CA THR A 54 -19.27 -5.90 -1.12
C THR A 54 -20.24 -4.96 -0.38
N ASN A 55 -21.48 -5.40 -0.10
CA ASN A 55 -22.49 -4.62 0.60
C ASN A 55 -22.10 -4.20 2.03
N GLU A 56 -21.35 -5.05 2.74
CA GLU A 56 -20.89 -4.74 4.11
C GLU A 56 -19.84 -3.63 4.09
N ILE A 57 -18.97 -3.64 3.06
CA ILE A 57 -17.92 -2.63 2.90
C ILE A 57 -18.53 -1.29 2.47
N LEU A 58 -19.53 -1.31 1.58
CA LEU A 58 -20.17 -0.11 1.02
C LEU A 58 -20.88 0.71 2.09
N GLY A 59 -21.48 0.05 3.09
CA GLY A 59 -22.16 0.73 4.21
C GLY A 59 -21.25 1.57 5.11
N GLU A 60 -19.95 1.30 5.08
CA GLU A 60 -18.92 1.98 5.88
C GLU A 60 -18.20 3.11 5.09
N LEU A 61 -18.70 3.44 3.91
CA LEU A 61 -18.12 4.45 3.02
C LEU A 61 -19.09 5.63 2.79
N PRO A 62 -18.58 6.83 2.51
CA PRO A 62 -19.40 7.89 1.96
C PRO A 62 -20.03 7.46 0.61
N ASP A 63 -21.28 7.86 0.35
CA ASP A 63 -22.07 7.42 -0.81
C ASP A 63 -21.31 7.48 -2.15
N ASN A 64 -20.63 8.59 -2.41
CA ASN A 64 -19.85 8.75 -3.65
C ASN A 64 -18.66 7.79 -3.74
N ALA A 65 -18.01 7.48 -2.63
CA ALA A 65 -16.90 6.53 -2.57
C ALA A 65 -17.43 5.10 -2.71
N ALA A 66 -18.57 4.79 -2.10
CA ALA A 66 -19.25 3.51 -2.23
C ALA A 66 -19.59 3.21 -3.70
N LEU A 67 -20.19 4.17 -4.41
CA LEU A 67 -20.53 4.01 -5.84
C LEU A 67 -19.30 3.73 -6.71
N VAL A 68 -18.19 4.43 -6.48
CA VAL A 68 -16.94 4.21 -7.21
C VAL A 68 -16.38 2.82 -6.91
N LEU A 69 -16.38 2.41 -5.63
CA LEU A 69 -15.91 1.09 -5.22
C LEU A 69 -16.76 -0.03 -5.82
N GLU A 70 -18.09 0.09 -5.72
CA GLU A 70 -19.03 -0.88 -6.30
C GLU A 70 -18.82 -1.05 -7.81
N THR A 71 -18.66 0.07 -8.52
CA THR A 71 -18.42 0.04 -9.97
C THR A 71 -17.12 -0.70 -10.29
N ALA A 72 -16.04 -0.44 -9.54
CA ALA A 72 -14.74 -1.07 -9.76
C ALA A 72 -14.77 -2.57 -9.41
N VAL A 73 -15.49 -2.96 -8.33
CA VAL A 73 -15.69 -4.38 -7.97
C VAL A 73 -16.45 -5.12 -9.08
N ASN A 74 -17.56 -4.57 -9.54
CA ASN A 74 -18.39 -5.19 -10.57
C ASN A 74 -17.67 -5.36 -11.91
N LYS A 75 -16.70 -4.47 -12.20
CA LYS A 75 -15.86 -4.56 -13.40
C LYS A 75 -14.59 -5.38 -13.21
N ASN A 76 -14.36 -5.89 -12.00
CA ASN A 76 -13.12 -6.60 -11.64
C ASN A 76 -11.85 -5.78 -11.93
N GLU A 77 -11.89 -4.48 -11.64
CA GLU A 77 -10.80 -3.51 -11.88
C GLU A 77 -9.82 -3.40 -10.70
N PHE A 78 -9.83 -4.36 -9.78
CA PHE A 78 -8.90 -4.41 -8.65
C PHE A 78 -7.69 -5.27 -8.96
N LEU A 79 -6.53 -4.74 -8.62
CA LEU A 79 -5.29 -5.51 -8.55
C LEU A 79 -4.83 -5.55 -7.09
N LEU A 80 -4.63 -6.75 -6.60
CA LEU A 80 -4.04 -7.00 -5.29
C LEU A 80 -2.55 -7.34 -5.45
N GLU A 81 -1.80 -7.27 -4.35
CA GLU A 81 -0.35 -7.52 -4.38
C GLU A 81 -0.02 -8.90 -4.94
N ASP A 82 -0.83 -9.91 -4.60
CA ASP A 82 -0.57 -11.30 -4.99
C ASP A 82 -0.84 -11.56 -6.47
N ASP A 83 -1.58 -10.70 -7.17
CA ASP A 83 -1.74 -10.76 -8.63
C ASP A 83 -0.40 -10.55 -9.36
N PHE A 84 0.55 -9.90 -8.72
CA PHE A 84 1.91 -9.69 -9.24
C PHE A 84 2.89 -10.80 -8.89
N SER A 85 2.48 -11.86 -8.19
CA SER A 85 3.38 -12.88 -7.65
C SER A 85 4.23 -13.55 -8.73
N LEU A 86 3.61 -14.01 -9.81
CA LEU A 86 4.32 -14.66 -10.92
C LEU A 86 5.30 -13.72 -11.61
N LEU A 87 4.88 -12.47 -11.85
CA LEU A 87 5.71 -11.46 -12.47
C LEU A 87 6.91 -11.10 -11.58
N LEU A 88 6.67 -10.96 -10.26
CA LEU A 88 7.72 -10.70 -9.30
C LEU A 88 8.73 -11.85 -9.27
N GLN A 89 8.28 -13.09 -9.15
CA GLN A 89 9.14 -14.26 -9.13
C GLN A 89 10.01 -14.32 -10.39
N TYR A 90 9.42 -14.14 -11.56
CA TYR A 90 10.17 -14.09 -12.82
C TYR A 90 11.23 -12.99 -12.82
N CYS A 91 10.89 -11.79 -12.36
CA CYS A 91 11.85 -10.69 -12.26
C CYS A 91 13.01 -11.05 -11.32
N LEU A 92 12.73 -11.57 -10.12
CA LEU A 92 13.74 -11.85 -9.11
C LEU A 92 14.67 -13.00 -9.51
N LEU A 93 14.17 -14.03 -10.20
CA LEU A 93 14.99 -15.13 -10.71
C LEU A 93 16.03 -14.72 -11.76
N ASN A 94 15.81 -13.58 -12.42
CA ASN A 94 16.72 -13.03 -13.43
C ASN A 94 17.67 -11.96 -12.88
N GLU A 95 17.62 -11.70 -11.56
CA GLU A 95 18.45 -10.67 -10.93
C GLU A 95 19.54 -11.29 -10.04
N THR A 96 20.63 -10.54 -9.88
CA THR A 96 21.69 -10.82 -8.91
C THR A 96 21.61 -9.81 -7.76
N PRO A 97 22.30 -10.04 -6.61
CA PRO A 97 22.36 -9.02 -5.57
C PRO A 97 22.87 -7.66 -6.07
N GLU A 98 23.84 -7.67 -6.98
CA GLU A 98 24.45 -6.46 -7.56
C GLU A 98 23.47 -5.72 -8.48
N SER A 99 22.71 -6.44 -9.29
CA SER A 99 21.70 -5.83 -10.16
C SER A 99 20.50 -5.29 -9.38
N LEU A 100 20.07 -6.01 -8.33
CA LEU A 100 18.98 -5.58 -7.46
C LEU A 100 19.28 -4.23 -6.78
N ILE A 101 20.51 -4.00 -6.32
CA ILE A 101 20.89 -2.74 -5.66
C ILE A 101 20.69 -1.52 -6.58
N SER A 102 20.63 -1.71 -7.89
CA SER A 102 20.36 -0.62 -8.83
C SER A 102 18.92 -0.11 -8.80
N TYR A 103 17.98 -0.86 -8.21
CA TYR A 103 16.60 -0.42 -8.11
C TYR A 103 16.37 0.52 -6.92
N ALA A 104 15.43 1.43 -7.07
CA ALA A 104 15.07 2.37 -6.01
C ALA A 104 14.59 1.64 -4.74
N ASP A 105 14.93 2.19 -3.58
CA ASP A 105 14.63 1.65 -2.24
C ASP A 105 15.29 0.29 -1.92
N MET A 106 16.09 -0.28 -2.84
CA MET A 106 16.78 -1.55 -2.63
C MET A 106 18.11 -1.33 -1.89
N SER A 107 18.23 -1.85 -0.67
CA SER A 107 19.48 -1.87 0.08
C SER A 107 20.29 -3.14 -0.21
N LYS A 108 21.61 -3.10 0.08
CA LYS A 108 22.48 -4.28 -0.06
C LYS A 108 21.97 -5.47 0.75
N ASP A 109 21.54 -5.23 1.99
CA ASP A 109 21.04 -6.26 2.89
C ASP A 109 19.73 -6.88 2.38
N LEU A 110 18.82 -6.04 1.84
CA LEU A 110 17.59 -6.53 1.26
C LEU A 110 17.85 -7.34 0.00
N ALA A 111 18.73 -6.88 -0.90
CA ALA A 111 19.09 -7.59 -2.11
C ALA A 111 19.70 -8.97 -1.83
N ALA A 112 20.66 -9.04 -0.90
CA ALA A 112 21.26 -10.31 -0.48
C ALA A 112 20.19 -11.25 0.14
N ARG A 113 19.31 -10.72 0.98
CA ARG A 113 18.24 -11.49 1.62
C ARG A 113 17.24 -12.02 0.60
N ILE A 114 16.86 -11.23 -0.42
CA ILE A 114 16.00 -11.67 -1.52
C ILE A 114 16.62 -12.88 -2.22
N CYS A 115 17.89 -12.78 -2.65
CA CYS A 115 18.56 -13.88 -3.35
C CYS A 115 18.70 -15.13 -2.49
N ASN A 116 18.93 -14.99 -1.19
CA ASN A 116 19.04 -16.13 -0.27
C ASN A 116 17.68 -16.82 0.00
N GLN A 117 16.59 -16.08 -0.11
CA GLN A 117 15.24 -16.58 0.23
C GLN A 117 14.37 -16.89 -1.00
N ILE A 118 14.85 -16.66 -2.21
CA ILE A 118 14.05 -16.80 -3.45
C ILE A 118 13.47 -18.21 -3.61
N ASN A 119 14.16 -19.24 -3.13
CA ASN A 119 13.69 -20.62 -3.18
C ASN A 119 12.47 -20.89 -2.27
N HIS A 120 12.16 -19.97 -1.35
CA HIS A 120 11.00 -20.03 -0.45
C HIS A 120 9.89 -19.06 -0.88
N PHE A 121 9.94 -18.59 -2.13
CA PHE A 121 8.93 -17.72 -2.69
C PHE A 121 7.65 -18.52 -2.98
N GLU A 122 6.53 -18.09 -2.41
CA GLU A 122 5.19 -18.63 -2.67
C GLU A 122 4.31 -17.59 -3.40
N ASN A 123 4.19 -16.41 -2.81
CA ASN A 123 3.47 -15.27 -3.38
C ASN A 123 4.05 -13.95 -2.88
N PHE A 124 3.57 -12.83 -3.40
CA PHE A 124 4.08 -11.49 -3.07
C PHE A 124 3.95 -11.18 -1.59
N THR A 125 2.79 -11.44 -1.01
CA THR A 125 2.51 -11.14 0.40
C THR A 125 3.36 -11.99 1.34
N GLN A 126 3.39 -13.32 1.14
CA GLN A 126 4.19 -14.25 1.92
C GLN A 126 5.69 -13.89 1.84
N PHE A 127 6.19 -13.63 0.64
CA PHE A 127 7.60 -13.31 0.45
C PHE A 127 7.99 -11.98 1.10
N THR A 128 7.11 -10.97 1.05
CA THR A 128 7.30 -9.70 1.76
C THR A 128 7.41 -9.91 3.28
N GLU A 129 6.56 -10.76 3.87
CA GLU A 129 6.64 -11.10 5.31
C GLU A 129 7.92 -11.89 5.65
N LEU A 130 8.34 -12.84 4.79
CA LEU A 130 9.57 -13.61 4.97
C LEU A 130 10.83 -12.72 4.99
N LEU A 131 10.83 -11.65 4.20
CA LEU A 131 11.95 -10.71 4.12
C LEU A 131 11.99 -9.71 5.27
N LYS A 132 10.92 -9.57 6.04
CA LYS A 132 10.76 -8.57 7.10
C LYS A 132 11.76 -8.74 8.25
N THR A 133 12.25 -7.61 8.77
CA THR A 133 13.11 -7.52 9.96
C THR A 133 12.71 -6.29 10.79
N LYS A 134 13.37 -6.08 11.93
CA LYS A 134 13.18 -4.86 12.74
C LYS A 134 13.49 -3.58 11.96
N GLU A 135 14.46 -3.63 11.06
CA GLU A 135 14.93 -2.46 10.27
C GLU A 135 14.26 -2.37 8.91
N LEU A 136 13.81 -3.50 8.36
CA LEU A 136 13.14 -3.59 7.08
C LEU A 136 11.63 -3.77 7.31
N THR A 137 10.90 -2.66 7.25
CA THR A 137 9.44 -2.70 7.43
C THR A 137 8.75 -3.29 6.19
N TYR A 138 7.59 -3.90 6.40
CA TYR A 138 6.75 -4.50 5.34
C TYR A 138 6.57 -3.56 4.15
N THR A 139 6.13 -2.33 4.40
CA THR A 139 5.86 -1.34 3.35
C THR A 139 7.11 -0.91 2.58
N ARG A 140 8.28 -0.90 3.21
CA ARG A 140 9.55 -0.62 2.54
C ARG A 140 9.94 -1.74 1.59
N ILE A 141 9.81 -3.00 2.04
CA ILE A 141 10.09 -4.18 1.21
C ILE A 141 9.13 -4.22 0.03
N GLN A 142 7.82 -4.07 0.27
CA GLN A 142 6.79 -4.05 -0.75
C GLN A 142 7.09 -3.01 -1.84
N ARG A 143 7.50 -1.80 -1.44
CA ARG A 143 7.87 -0.75 -2.39
C ARG A 143 9.12 -1.11 -3.20
N ALA A 144 10.16 -1.67 -2.59
CA ALA A 144 11.37 -2.12 -3.29
C ALA A 144 11.06 -3.24 -4.30
N LEU A 145 10.20 -4.20 -3.94
CA LEU A 145 9.76 -5.27 -4.84
C LEU A 145 8.95 -4.72 -6.03
N LEU A 146 8.06 -3.75 -5.79
CA LEU A 146 7.34 -3.07 -6.87
C LEU A 146 8.27 -2.27 -7.78
N HIS A 147 9.29 -1.60 -7.24
CA HIS A 147 10.30 -0.92 -8.05
C HIS A 147 11.08 -1.90 -8.93
N THR A 148 11.33 -3.12 -8.47
CA THR A 148 11.96 -4.17 -9.28
C THR A 148 11.06 -4.59 -10.44
N ILE A 149 9.76 -4.82 -10.22
CA ILE A 149 8.79 -5.13 -11.27
C ILE A 149 8.72 -4.01 -12.31
N LEU A 150 8.61 -2.76 -11.84
CA LEU A 150 8.44 -1.58 -12.68
C LEU A 150 9.75 -1.07 -13.27
N LYS A 151 10.88 -1.72 -12.95
CA LYS A 151 12.23 -1.34 -13.39
C LYS A 151 12.61 0.10 -13.02
N ILE A 152 12.12 0.58 -11.87
CA ILE A 152 12.41 1.93 -11.36
C ILE A 152 13.76 1.90 -10.66
N ARG A 153 14.75 2.60 -11.22
CA ARG A 153 16.11 2.66 -10.69
C ARG A 153 16.43 3.95 -9.94
N GLU A 154 15.86 5.05 -10.38
CA GLU A 154 16.10 6.36 -9.80
C GLU A 154 14.77 7.00 -9.38
N GLN A 155 14.79 7.66 -8.23
CA GLN A 155 13.70 8.56 -7.87
C GLN A 155 13.94 9.92 -8.50
N PRO A 156 12.91 10.58 -9.05
CA PRO A 156 13.06 11.92 -9.59
C PRO A 156 13.52 12.88 -8.50
N LYS A 157 14.62 13.60 -8.74
CA LYS A 157 15.16 14.59 -7.80
C LYS A 157 14.25 15.81 -7.67
N GLU A 158 13.53 16.11 -8.73
CA GLU A 158 12.58 17.22 -8.82
C GLU A 158 11.23 16.68 -9.30
N ILE A 159 10.16 17.21 -8.74
CA ILE A 159 8.80 16.92 -9.17
C ILE A 159 8.27 18.18 -9.87
N PRO A 160 8.45 18.29 -11.21
CA PRO A 160 8.08 19.50 -11.95
C PRO A 160 6.58 19.65 -12.16
N TYR A 161 5.77 18.65 -11.76
CA TYR A 161 4.34 18.63 -11.99
C TYR A 161 3.58 18.42 -10.69
N ALA A 162 2.44 19.11 -10.55
CA ALA A 162 1.44 18.82 -9.54
C ALA A 162 0.17 18.31 -10.23
N ARG A 163 -0.32 17.13 -9.81
CA ARG A 163 -1.60 16.63 -10.27
C ARG A 163 -2.71 17.18 -9.40
N VAL A 164 -3.57 17.99 -10.01
CA VAL A 164 -4.77 18.50 -9.32
C VAL A 164 -5.82 17.37 -9.31
N LEU A 165 -6.21 16.93 -8.11
CA LEU A 165 -7.17 15.83 -7.93
C LEU A 165 -8.62 16.30 -7.89
N GLY A 166 -8.86 17.60 -7.74
CA GLY A 166 -10.19 18.19 -7.73
C GLY A 166 -10.18 19.68 -7.42
N PHE A 167 -11.30 20.32 -7.69
CA PHE A 167 -11.55 21.70 -7.34
C PHE A 167 -12.80 21.77 -6.45
N ARG A 168 -12.77 22.67 -5.48
CA ARG A 168 -14.00 23.04 -4.75
C ARG A 168 -14.72 24.10 -5.56
N LYS A 169 -16.01 23.89 -5.83
CA LYS A 169 -16.92 24.92 -6.36
C LYS A 169 -17.27 25.90 -5.24
#